data_be1125b9866a208b1d633216ed9f3161
#
_entry.id   be1125b9866a208b1d633216ed9f3161
#
_cell.length_a   1.000
_cell.length_b   1.000
_cell.length_c   1.000
_cell.angle_alpha   90.00
_cell.angle_beta   90.00
_cell.angle_gamma   90.00
#
_symmetry.space_group_name_H-M   'P 1'
#
loop_
_entity.id
_entity.type
_entity.pdbx_description
1 polymer ?
#
loop_
_entity_poly.entity_id
_entity_poly.type
_entity_poly.pdbx_seq_one_letter_code
_entity_poly.pdbx_strand_id
1 'polypeptide(L)'
;EAKEYAKALRLFELVIPTYRGKPQMERIQFMVAQSNFNEKSYATAAYHFDRFTINYPKSSKNEEAAFLSAYSYKLASPSSSLDQTDTNKAIVAFQTFIDAYPDSDRLVEANKHYRELQFKLETKAFEIGKTYYKTALTDFRNYNSAIVVFDNLINDFLGTKLKEEALYYRFKAFHDLVIVSTERKKPNRIKDAIAAYEKLVRNF
;
A
#
# COMPACT_ATOMS: atom_id res chain seq x y z
N GLU A 1 -9.58 -6.73 29.04
CA GLU A 1 -9.31 -5.40 28.44
C GLU A 1 -10.22 -5.10 27.22
N ALA A 2 -10.28 -5.96 26.18
CA ALA A 2 -11.12 -5.70 25.00
C ALA A 2 -12.61 -5.46 25.36
N LYS A 3 -13.19 -6.21 26.31
CA LYS A 3 -14.58 -6.02 26.76
C LYS A 3 -14.82 -4.65 27.42
N GLU A 4 -13.80 -3.97 27.91
CA GLU A 4 -13.92 -2.64 28.54
C GLU A 4 -14.00 -1.54 27.47
N TYR A 5 -13.26 -1.67 26.36
CA TYR A 5 -13.33 -0.73 25.25
C TYR A 5 -14.68 -0.78 24.53
N ALA A 6 -15.22 -1.99 24.33
CA ALA A 6 -16.58 -2.13 23.78
C ALA A 6 -17.65 -1.49 24.66
N LYS A 7 -17.54 -1.61 26.00
CA LYS A 7 -18.44 -0.90 26.94
C LYS A 7 -18.25 0.62 26.86
N ALA A 8 -17.00 1.08 26.80
CA ALA A 8 -16.70 2.50 26.67
C ALA A 8 -17.32 3.09 25.40
N LEU A 9 -17.21 2.40 24.24
CA LEU A 9 -17.81 2.83 22.99
C LEU A 9 -19.33 3.01 23.12
N ARG A 10 -20.02 2.04 23.72
CA ARG A 10 -21.48 2.17 23.97
C ARG A 10 -21.83 3.37 24.86
N LEU A 11 -21.02 3.65 25.90
CA LEU A 11 -21.23 4.83 26.75
C LEU A 11 -20.96 6.13 25.98
N PHE A 12 -19.94 6.16 25.09
CA PHE A 12 -19.71 7.32 24.25
C PHE A 12 -20.88 7.58 23.31
N GLU A 13 -21.47 6.55 22.69
CA GLU A 13 -22.67 6.71 21.85
C GLU A 13 -23.82 7.39 22.60
N LEU A 14 -24.03 7.07 23.86
CA LEU A 14 -25.08 7.68 24.70
C LEU A 14 -24.81 9.16 25.03
N VAL A 15 -23.55 9.53 25.26
CA VAL A 15 -23.20 10.90 25.68
C VAL A 15 -22.93 11.87 24.53
N ILE A 16 -22.51 11.38 23.36
CA ILE A 16 -22.20 12.20 22.18
C ILE A 16 -23.30 13.22 21.85
N PRO A 17 -24.61 12.86 21.80
CA PRO A 17 -25.67 13.83 21.51
C PRO A 17 -25.70 15.01 22.48
N THR A 18 -25.44 14.77 23.77
CA THR A 18 -25.46 15.77 24.84
C THR A 18 -24.29 16.76 24.76
N TYR A 19 -23.14 16.30 24.20
CA TYR A 19 -21.93 17.13 24.09
C TYR A 19 -21.70 17.74 22.72
N ARG A 20 -22.59 17.49 21.75
CA ARG A 20 -22.50 18.10 20.41
C ARG A 20 -22.41 19.62 20.48
N GLY A 21 -21.39 20.19 19.86
CA GLY A 21 -21.10 21.64 19.88
C GLY A 21 -20.42 22.16 21.15
N LYS A 22 -20.13 21.30 22.13
CA LYS A 22 -19.41 21.70 23.35
C LYS A 22 -17.91 21.41 23.24
N PRO A 23 -17.02 22.13 23.94
CA PRO A 23 -15.57 21.92 23.92
C PRO A 23 -15.14 20.49 24.29
N GLN A 24 -15.90 19.82 25.17
CA GLN A 24 -15.61 18.43 25.58
C GLN A 24 -15.74 17.43 24.45
N MET A 25 -16.41 17.77 23.36
CA MET A 25 -16.62 16.90 22.22
C MET A 25 -15.31 16.49 21.55
N GLU A 26 -14.33 17.38 21.50
CA GLU A 26 -12.97 17.08 21.01
C GLU A 26 -12.38 15.87 21.74
N ARG A 27 -12.37 15.92 23.07
CA ARG A 27 -11.84 14.83 23.89
C ARG A 27 -12.61 13.53 23.69
N ILE A 28 -13.95 13.60 23.61
CA ILE A 28 -14.80 12.43 23.39
C ILE A 28 -14.49 11.79 22.04
N GLN A 29 -14.37 12.56 20.95
CA GLN A 29 -14.07 12.02 19.63
C GLN A 29 -12.69 11.36 19.58
N PHE A 30 -11.68 11.94 20.23
CA PHE A 30 -10.36 11.31 20.33
C PHE A 30 -10.43 9.99 21.10
N MET A 31 -11.15 9.94 22.25
CA MET A 31 -11.31 8.73 23.03
C MET A 31 -12.10 7.64 22.30
N VAL A 32 -13.09 7.98 21.49
CA VAL A 32 -13.80 7.04 20.61
C VAL A 32 -12.84 6.42 19.59
N ALA A 33 -12.03 7.24 18.92
CA ALA A 33 -11.02 6.76 17.98
C ALA A 33 -10.02 5.80 18.66
N GLN A 34 -9.50 6.19 19.82
CA GLN A 34 -8.55 5.39 20.59
C GLN A 34 -9.17 4.10 21.13
N SER A 35 -10.44 4.10 21.53
CA SER A 35 -11.14 2.89 21.98
C SER A 35 -11.30 1.90 20.83
N ASN A 36 -11.66 2.35 19.63
CA ASN A 36 -11.72 1.50 18.44
C ASN A 36 -10.33 0.92 18.09
N PHE A 37 -9.27 1.71 18.21
CA PHE A 37 -7.90 1.27 17.99
C PHE A 37 -7.51 0.14 18.97
N ASN A 38 -7.78 0.33 20.25
CA ASN A 38 -7.47 -0.63 21.30
C ASN A 38 -8.32 -1.92 21.19
N GLU A 39 -9.53 -1.81 20.65
CA GLU A 39 -10.38 -2.97 20.32
C GLU A 39 -9.97 -3.67 19.01
N LYS A 40 -8.92 -3.18 18.35
CA LYS A 40 -8.42 -3.65 17.04
C LYS A 40 -9.41 -3.49 15.87
N SER A 41 -10.42 -2.64 16.05
CA SER A 41 -11.32 -2.21 14.99
C SER A 41 -10.64 -1.14 14.12
N TYR A 42 -9.54 -1.54 13.44
CA TYR A 42 -8.60 -0.60 12.85
C TYR A 42 -9.18 0.26 11.73
N ALA A 43 -10.04 -0.30 10.87
CA ALA A 43 -10.68 0.49 9.82
C ALA A 43 -11.57 1.59 10.40
N THR A 44 -12.33 1.28 11.47
CA THR A 44 -13.17 2.25 12.19
C THR A 44 -12.32 3.28 12.94
N ALA A 45 -11.24 2.83 13.59
CA ALA A 45 -10.30 3.72 14.27
C ALA A 45 -9.68 4.72 13.31
N ALA A 46 -9.20 4.27 12.14
CA ALA A 46 -8.64 5.11 11.09
C ALA A 46 -9.62 6.21 10.67
N TYR A 47 -10.88 5.84 10.41
CA TYR A 47 -11.93 6.80 10.08
C TYR A 47 -12.16 7.84 11.16
N HIS A 48 -12.24 7.43 12.44
CA HIS A 48 -12.47 8.36 13.55
C HIS A 48 -11.27 9.29 13.77
N PHE A 49 -10.05 8.80 13.68
CA PHE A 49 -8.86 9.64 13.76
C PHE A 49 -8.77 10.63 12.59
N ASP A 50 -9.05 10.19 11.37
CA ASP A 50 -9.09 11.06 10.20
C ASP A 50 -10.14 12.18 10.37
N ARG A 51 -11.35 11.82 10.79
CA ARG A 51 -12.40 12.80 11.09
C ARG A 51 -12.00 13.75 12.21
N PHE A 52 -11.26 13.29 13.21
CA PHE A 52 -10.74 14.14 14.28
C PHE A 52 -9.78 15.20 13.74
N THR A 53 -8.86 14.84 12.86
CA THR A 53 -7.90 15.81 12.29
C THR A 53 -8.59 16.92 11.50
N ILE A 54 -9.67 16.59 10.80
CA ILE A 54 -10.48 17.54 10.02
C ILE A 54 -11.29 18.45 10.94
N ASN A 55 -11.92 17.87 11.97
CA ASN A 55 -12.82 18.61 12.86
C ASN A 55 -12.07 19.53 13.84
N TYR A 56 -10.86 19.14 14.23
CA TYR A 56 -10.06 19.84 15.24
C TYR A 56 -8.63 20.13 14.77
N PRO A 57 -8.45 20.93 13.71
CA PRO A 57 -7.14 21.18 13.11
C PRO A 57 -6.16 21.92 14.04
N LYS A 58 -6.68 22.60 15.09
CA LYS A 58 -5.88 23.33 16.09
C LYS A 58 -5.67 22.53 17.39
N SER A 59 -6.14 21.30 17.45
CA SER A 59 -5.98 20.46 18.64
C SER A 59 -4.52 20.09 18.85
N SER A 60 -4.10 20.11 20.12
CA SER A 60 -2.77 19.56 20.50
C SER A 60 -2.66 18.06 20.25
N LYS A 61 -3.78 17.38 19.99
CA LYS A 61 -3.86 15.96 19.63
C LYS A 61 -3.91 15.71 18.12
N ASN A 62 -3.87 16.76 17.30
CA ASN A 62 -4.04 16.64 15.85
C ASN A 62 -2.93 15.81 15.21
N GLU A 63 -1.66 16.08 15.55
CA GLU A 63 -0.51 15.29 15.07
C GLU A 63 -0.61 13.83 15.47
N GLU A 64 -0.92 13.55 16.75
CA GLU A 64 -1.10 12.19 17.24
C GLU A 64 -2.24 11.47 16.51
N ALA A 65 -3.36 12.15 16.29
CA ALA A 65 -4.50 11.60 15.56
C ALA A 65 -4.15 11.31 14.10
N ALA A 66 -3.43 12.21 13.42
CA ALA A 66 -3.00 12.01 12.04
C ALA A 66 -2.10 10.77 11.91
N PHE A 67 -1.13 10.62 12.80
CA PHE A 67 -0.27 9.43 12.84
C PHE A 67 -1.08 8.15 13.12
N LEU A 68 -1.97 8.18 14.13
CA LEU A 68 -2.78 7.01 14.50
C LEU A 68 -3.80 6.64 13.42
N SER A 69 -4.29 7.61 12.63
CA SER A 69 -5.11 7.33 11.45
C SER A 69 -4.33 6.52 10.42
N ALA A 70 -3.14 6.99 10.03
CA ALA A 70 -2.26 6.31 9.08
C ALA A 70 -1.86 4.92 9.59
N TYR A 71 -1.50 4.81 10.84
CA TYR A 71 -1.11 3.55 11.47
C TYR A 71 -2.28 2.56 11.58
N SER A 72 -3.48 3.03 11.84
CA SER A 72 -4.69 2.21 11.83
C SER A 72 -4.99 1.65 10.44
N TYR A 73 -4.90 2.46 9.37
CA TYR A 73 -5.01 1.96 7.99
C TYR A 73 -3.93 0.92 7.66
N LYS A 74 -2.69 1.12 8.15
CA LYS A 74 -1.63 0.11 7.99
C LYS A 74 -2.00 -1.20 8.66
N LEU A 75 -2.54 -1.18 9.87
CA LEU A 75 -2.96 -2.38 10.61
C LEU A 75 -4.19 -3.06 9.98
N ALA A 76 -5.06 -2.30 9.31
CA ALA A 76 -6.19 -2.82 8.54
C ALA A 76 -5.76 -3.39 7.18
N SER A 77 -4.59 -3.00 6.67
CA SER A 77 -4.07 -3.41 5.35
C SER A 77 -3.83 -4.93 5.30
N PRO A 78 -4.44 -5.64 4.34
CA PRO A 78 -4.34 -7.10 4.24
C PRO A 78 -2.98 -7.55 3.65
N SER A 79 -2.79 -8.85 3.48
CA SER A 79 -1.64 -9.41 2.77
C SER A 79 -1.58 -8.91 1.32
N SER A 80 -0.38 -8.92 0.69
CA SER A 80 -0.16 -8.42 -0.68
C SER A 80 -1.02 -9.13 -1.74
N SER A 81 -1.44 -10.38 -1.51
CA SER A 81 -2.27 -11.16 -2.43
C SER A 81 -3.73 -10.68 -2.53
N LEU A 82 -4.22 -9.99 -1.50
CA LEU A 82 -5.61 -9.51 -1.42
C LEU A 82 -5.77 -8.10 -2.01
N ASP A 83 -6.98 -7.54 -1.93
CA ASP A 83 -7.25 -6.15 -2.32
C ASP A 83 -6.41 -5.18 -1.49
N GLN A 84 -5.85 -4.15 -2.13
CA GLN A 84 -4.93 -3.21 -1.50
C GLN A 84 -5.55 -1.82 -1.26
N THR A 85 -6.86 -1.72 -1.24
CA THR A 85 -7.56 -0.44 -1.00
C THR A 85 -7.12 0.21 0.31
N ASP A 86 -7.07 -0.55 1.41
CA ASP A 86 -6.65 -0.01 2.71
C ASP A 86 -5.13 0.25 2.77
N THR A 87 -4.32 -0.51 2.02
CA THR A 87 -2.89 -0.21 1.86
C THR A 87 -2.68 1.15 1.18
N ASN A 88 -3.44 1.45 0.12
CA ASN A 88 -3.37 2.73 -0.57
C ASN A 88 -3.82 3.88 0.34
N LYS A 89 -4.89 3.70 1.13
CA LYS A 89 -5.30 4.70 2.13
C LYS A 89 -4.19 4.96 3.16
N ALA A 90 -3.53 3.89 3.64
CA ALA A 90 -2.43 4.01 4.58
C ALA A 90 -1.25 4.78 3.98
N ILE A 91 -0.88 4.51 2.72
CA ILE A 91 0.20 5.23 2.01
C ILE A 91 -0.13 6.72 1.91
N VAL A 92 -1.35 7.07 1.49
CA VAL A 92 -1.79 8.47 1.40
C VAL A 92 -1.80 9.13 2.77
N ALA A 93 -2.29 8.46 3.81
CA ALA A 93 -2.34 9.00 5.16
C ALA A 93 -0.93 9.22 5.75
N PHE A 94 0.01 8.29 5.55
CA PHE A 94 1.41 8.50 5.97
C PHE A 94 2.08 9.62 5.17
N GLN A 95 1.86 9.72 3.86
CA GLN A 95 2.39 10.83 3.06
C GLN A 95 1.86 12.16 3.58
N THR A 96 0.55 12.27 3.81
CA THR A 96 -0.07 13.47 4.38
C THR A 96 0.53 13.83 5.75
N PHE A 97 0.78 12.83 6.61
CA PHE A 97 1.42 13.05 7.90
C PHE A 97 2.86 13.58 7.75
N ILE A 98 3.66 12.96 6.88
CA ILE A 98 5.05 13.34 6.61
C ILE A 98 5.12 14.79 6.12
N ASP A 99 4.23 15.16 5.21
CA ASP A 99 4.19 16.50 4.61
C ASP A 99 3.70 17.58 5.62
N ALA A 100 2.74 17.21 6.49
CA ALA A 100 2.16 18.14 7.46
C ALA A 100 3.04 18.33 8.71
N TYR A 101 3.84 17.34 9.09
CA TYR A 101 4.62 17.33 10.33
C TYR A 101 6.09 16.96 10.09
N PRO A 102 6.85 17.78 9.34
CA PRO A 102 8.25 17.49 8.98
C PRO A 102 9.21 17.47 10.18
N ASP A 103 8.84 18.12 11.30
CA ASP A 103 9.64 18.19 12.52
C ASP A 103 9.16 17.19 13.61
N SER A 104 8.24 16.28 13.28
CA SER A 104 7.69 15.31 14.22
C SER A 104 8.73 14.27 14.67
N ASP A 105 8.76 13.97 15.95
CA ASP A 105 9.54 12.85 16.50
C ASP A 105 9.14 11.50 15.88
N ARG A 106 7.93 11.40 15.31
CA ARG A 106 7.41 10.20 14.64
C ARG A 106 7.75 10.13 13.15
N LEU A 107 8.47 11.13 12.60
CA LEU A 107 8.79 11.20 11.17
C LEU A 107 9.55 9.97 10.66
N VAL A 108 10.52 9.50 11.44
CA VAL A 108 11.32 8.32 11.08
C VAL A 108 10.45 7.07 11.02
N GLU A 109 9.56 6.90 11.98
CA GLU A 109 8.62 5.78 12.04
C GLU A 109 7.59 5.84 10.90
N ALA A 110 7.04 7.01 10.62
CA ALA A 110 6.11 7.24 9.52
C ALA A 110 6.73 6.89 8.16
N ASN A 111 7.96 7.35 7.90
CA ASN A 111 8.71 7.02 6.69
C ASN A 111 8.99 5.52 6.56
N LYS A 112 9.31 4.84 7.66
CA LYS A 112 9.49 3.39 7.68
C LYS A 112 8.22 2.68 7.25
N HIS A 113 7.07 3.02 7.84
CA HIS A 113 5.79 2.42 7.53
C HIS A 113 5.34 2.71 6.11
N TYR A 114 5.55 3.91 5.62
CA TYR A 114 5.31 4.30 4.24
C TYR A 114 6.06 3.38 3.25
N ARG A 115 7.37 3.18 3.47
CA ARG A 115 8.20 2.30 2.63
C ARG A 115 7.78 0.83 2.70
N GLU A 116 7.39 0.34 3.88
CA GLU A 116 6.88 -1.03 4.05
C GLU A 116 5.60 -1.26 3.23
N LEU A 117 4.69 -0.27 3.20
CA LEU A 117 3.46 -0.33 2.43
C LEU A 117 3.71 -0.22 0.93
N GLN A 118 4.63 0.64 0.50
CA GLN A 118 5.05 0.70 -0.90
C GLN A 118 5.62 -0.64 -1.35
N PHE A 119 6.54 -1.21 -0.57
CA PHE A 119 7.13 -2.52 -0.88
C PHE A 119 6.08 -3.65 -0.94
N LYS A 120 4.99 -3.55 -0.16
CA LYS A 120 3.85 -4.48 -0.28
C LYS A 120 3.18 -4.39 -1.65
N LEU A 121 2.99 -3.17 -2.20
CA LEU A 121 2.42 -2.98 -3.55
C LEU A 121 3.39 -3.48 -4.63
N GLU A 122 4.68 -3.21 -4.50
CA GLU A 122 5.73 -3.73 -5.39
C GLU A 122 5.71 -5.26 -5.43
N THR A 123 5.64 -5.90 -4.25
CA THR A 123 5.55 -7.35 -4.11
C THR A 123 4.31 -7.89 -4.82
N LYS A 124 3.15 -7.23 -4.66
CA LYS A 124 1.91 -7.63 -5.35
C LYS A 124 2.10 -7.57 -6.86
N ALA A 125 2.60 -6.47 -7.40
CA ALA A 125 2.83 -6.31 -8.83
C ALA A 125 3.80 -7.39 -9.35
N PHE A 126 4.86 -7.66 -8.62
CA PHE A 126 5.85 -8.69 -8.96
C PHE A 126 5.22 -10.09 -9.01
N GLU A 127 4.44 -10.49 -8.00
CA GLU A 127 3.78 -11.80 -7.97
C GLU A 127 2.71 -11.94 -9.06
N ILE A 128 2.04 -10.87 -9.46
CA ILE A 128 1.15 -10.85 -10.62
C ILE A 128 1.94 -11.14 -11.90
N GLY A 129 3.09 -10.50 -12.10
CA GLY A 129 3.97 -10.75 -13.24
C GLY A 129 4.45 -12.20 -13.31
N LYS A 130 4.88 -12.77 -12.16
CA LYS A 130 5.25 -14.18 -12.05
C LYS A 130 4.08 -15.12 -12.33
N THR A 131 2.89 -14.77 -11.92
CA THR A 131 1.69 -15.57 -12.19
C THR A 131 1.40 -15.60 -13.69
N TYR A 132 1.44 -14.46 -14.38
CA TYR A 132 1.31 -14.43 -15.84
C TYR A 132 2.42 -15.23 -16.53
N TYR A 133 3.66 -15.12 -16.08
CA TYR A 133 4.78 -15.91 -16.63
C TYR A 133 4.54 -17.42 -16.47
N LYS A 134 4.10 -17.87 -15.30
CA LYS A 134 3.82 -19.30 -15.05
C LYS A 134 2.62 -19.82 -15.88
N THR A 135 1.56 -19.04 -15.99
CA THR A 135 0.35 -19.41 -16.74
C THR A 135 0.55 -19.32 -18.26
N ALA A 136 1.63 -18.70 -18.72
CA ALA A 136 2.01 -18.64 -20.13
C ALA A 136 2.33 -20.01 -20.73
N LEU A 137 2.66 -21.00 -19.90
CA LEU A 137 2.82 -22.41 -20.33
C LEU A 137 1.50 -22.99 -20.89
N THR A 138 0.36 -22.51 -20.39
CA THR A 138 -0.96 -22.94 -20.85
C THR A 138 -1.52 -22.00 -21.93
N ASP A 139 -1.29 -20.69 -21.78
CA ASP A 139 -1.67 -19.67 -22.77
C ASP A 139 -0.49 -18.72 -23.02
N PHE A 140 0.21 -18.92 -24.13
CA PHE A 140 1.41 -18.16 -24.49
C PHE A 140 1.19 -16.64 -24.56
N ARG A 141 -0.06 -16.16 -24.68
CA ARG A 141 -0.38 -14.73 -24.66
C ARG A 141 -0.02 -14.08 -23.33
N ASN A 142 0.01 -14.87 -22.25
CA ASN A 142 0.38 -14.42 -20.92
C ASN A 142 1.84 -13.99 -20.79
N TYR A 143 2.74 -14.41 -21.72
CA TYR A 143 4.10 -13.84 -21.77
C TYR A 143 4.06 -12.34 -22.02
N ASN A 144 3.21 -11.84 -22.93
CA ASN A 144 3.07 -10.39 -23.15
C ASN A 144 2.52 -9.69 -21.90
N SER A 145 1.55 -10.30 -21.23
CA SER A 145 1.00 -9.75 -19.97
C SER A 145 2.08 -9.67 -18.88
N ALA A 146 2.90 -10.70 -18.74
CA ALA A 146 4.03 -10.70 -17.81
C ALA A 146 5.03 -9.59 -18.12
N ILE A 147 5.41 -9.41 -19.40
CA ILE A 147 6.33 -8.35 -19.85
C ILE A 147 5.79 -6.97 -19.45
N VAL A 148 4.52 -6.70 -19.74
CA VAL A 148 3.88 -5.41 -19.41
C VAL A 148 3.86 -5.17 -17.91
N VAL A 149 3.51 -6.19 -17.10
CA VAL A 149 3.47 -6.06 -15.63
C VAL A 149 4.86 -5.78 -15.06
N PHE A 150 5.90 -6.44 -15.55
CA PHE A 150 7.27 -6.17 -15.11
C PHE A 150 7.79 -4.80 -15.57
N ASP A 151 7.42 -4.35 -16.78
CA ASP A 151 7.75 -2.99 -17.23
C ASP A 151 7.06 -1.94 -16.35
N ASN A 152 5.79 -2.12 -16.02
CA ASN A 152 5.06 -1.22 -15.12
C ASN A 152 5.70 -1.20 -13.72
N LEU A 153 6.02 -2.37 -13.15
CA LEU A 153 6.70 -2.45 -11.86
C LEU A 153 8.00 -1.61 -11.83
N ILE A 154 8.82 -1.73 -12.86
CA ILE A 154 10.11 -1.02 -12.95
C ILE A 154 9.91 0.50 -13.13
N ASN A 155 8.88 0.90 -13.86
CA ASN A 155 8.61 2.29 -14.17
C ASN A 155 7.87 3.01 -13.01
N ASP A 156 6.92 2.33 -12.37
CA ASP A 156 6.07 2.91 -11.31
C ASP A 156 6.81 2.95 -9.96
N PHE A 157 7.73 1.99 -9.71
CA PHE A 157 8.49 1.90 -8.47
C PHE A 157 9.99 2.09 -8.68
N LEU A 158 10.37 3.37 -8.89
CA LEU A 158 11.78 3.73 -9.09
C LEU A 158 12.62 3.36 -7.87
N GLY A 159 13.69 2.59 -8.09
CA GLY A 159 14.57 2.14 -7.00
C GLY A 159 14.05 0.89 -6.24
N THR A 160 13.05 0.21 -6.76
CA THR A 160 12.56 -1.06 -6.17
C THR A 160 13.70 -2.07 -6.01
N LYS A 161 13.70 -2.78 -4.89
CA LYS A 161 14.61 -3.90 -4.63
C LYS A 161 14.33 -5.11 -5.52
N LEU A 162 13.15 -5.17 -6.14
CA LEU A 162 12.73 -6.24 -7.04
C LEU A 162 13.16 -6.00 -8.50
N LYS A 163 13.90 -4.92 -8.79
CA LYS A 163 14.27 -4.53 -10.15
C LYS A 163 15.04 -5.62 -10.90
N GLU A 164 16.02 -6.25 -10.25
CA GLU A 164 16.82 -7.31 -10.86
C GLU A 164 15.95 -8.51 -11.25
N GLU A 165 15.18 -9.02 -10.30
CA GLU A 165 14.29 -10.15 -10.56
C GLU A 165 13.21 -9.81 -11.59
N ALA A 166 12.67 -8.60 -11.58
CA ALA A 166 11.69 -8.16 -12.56
C ALA A 166 12.29 -8.10 -13.98
N LEU A 167 13.51 -7.57 -14.14
CA LEU A 167 14.22 -7.56 -15.42
C LEU A 167 14.56 -8.99 -15.88
N TYR A 168 14.94 -9.88 -14.97
CA TYR A 168 15.21 -11.26 -15.27
C TYR A 168 13.96 -12.00 -15.78
N TYR A 169 12.82 -11.91 -15.06
CA TYR A 169 11.59 -12.55 -15.50
C TYR A 169 11.03 -11.92 -16.78
N ARG A 170 11.20 -10.61 -16.94
CA ARG A 170 10.86 -9.90 -18.19
C ARG A 170 11.66 -10.45 -19.36
N PHE A 171 12.97 -10.58 -19.22
CA PHE A 171 13.82 -11.19 -20.24
C PHE A 171 13.40 -12.64 -20.55
N LYS A 172 13.18 -13.46 -19.53
CA LYS A 172 12.70 -14.83 -19.71
C LYS A 172 11.36 -14.87 -20.48
N ALA A 173 10.43 -13.97 -20.18
CA ALA A 173 9.16 -13.91 -20.89
C ALA A 173 9.35 -13.58 -22.40
N PHE A 174 10.24 -12.65 -22.74
CA PHE A 174 10.60 -12.39 -24.14
C PHE A 174 11.26 -13.60 -24.80
N HIS A 175 12.22 -14.23 -24.12
CA HIS A 175 12.92 -15.42 -24.64
C HIS A 175 11.94 -16.57 -24.93
N ASP A 176 11.09 -16.93 -23.96
CA ASP A 176 10.16 -18.05 -24.09
C ASP A 176 9.06 -17.73 -25.13
N LEU A 177 8.69 -16.45 -25.29
CA LEU A 177 7.80 -16.00 -26.34
C LEU A 177 8.39 -16.18 -27.74
N VAL A 178 9.73 -16.08 -27.92
CA VAL A 178 10.40 -16.42 -29.17
C VAL A 178 10.21 -17.89 -29.52
N ILE A 179 10.39 -18.78 -28.52
CA ILE A 179 10.34 -20.23 -28.70
C ILE A 179 8.96 -20.67 -29.22
N VAL A 180 7.87 -20.11 -28.66
CA VAL A 180 6.49 -20.45 -29.04
C VAL A 180 5.97 -19.65 -30.24
N SER A 181 6.83 -18.88 -30.92
CA SER A 181 6.44 -18.02 -32.02
C SER A 181 6.40 -18.72 -33.37
N THR A 182 5.50 -18.27 -34.24
CA THR A 182 5.54 -18.63 -35.65
C THR A 182 6.76 -18.00 -36.34
N GLU A 183 7.27 -18.65 -37.37
CA GLU A 183 8.46 -18.19 -38.10
C GLU A 183 8.38 -16.72 -38.57
N ARG A 184 7.18 -16.28 -38.97
CA ARG A 184 6.94 -14.88 -39.38
C ARG A 184 7.20 -13.86 -38.26
N LYS A 185 6.93 -14.21 -36.99
CA LYS A 185 7.07 -13.30 -35.84
C LYS A 185 8.41 -13.39 -35.15
N LYS A 186 9.14 -14.51 -35.31
CA LYS A 186 10.43 -14.78 -34.64
C LYS A 186 11.45 -13.66 -34.81
N PRO A 187 11.73 -13.12 -36.03
CA PRO A 187 12.79 -12.12 -36.19
C PRO A 187 12.60 -10.87 -35.31
N ASN A 188 11.38 -10.36 -35.21
CA ASN A 188 11.11 -9.19 -34.36
C ASN A 188 11.21 -9.54 -32.87
N ARG A 189 10.65 -10.68 -32.45
CA ARG A 189 10.71 -11.14 -31.05
C ARG A 189 12.12 -11.45 -30.58
N ILE A 190 13.01 -11.93 -31.46
CA ILE A 190 14.43 -12.09 -31.16
C ILE A 190 15.08 -10.74 -30.85
N LYS A 191 14.79 -9.71 -31.64
CA LYS A 191 15.30 -8.36 -31.37
C LYS A 191 14.83 -7.84 -30.00
N ASP A 192 13.55 -8.05 -29.67
CA ASP A 192 12.98 -7.67 -28.39
C ASP A 192 13.63 -8.42 -27.23
N ALA A 193 13.87 -9.72 -27.38
CA ALA A 193 14.55 -10.54 -26.38
C ALA A 193 16.01 -10.12 -26.17
N ILE A 194 16.75 -9.80 -27.26
CA ILE A 194 18.12 -9.29 -27.17
C ILE A 194 18.12 -7.95 -26.42
N ALA A 195 17.25 -7.01 -26.78
CA ALA A 195 17.15 -5.73 -26.09
C ALA A 195 16.78 -5.88 -24.58
N ALA A 196 15.95 -6.87 -24.25
CA ALA A 196 15.62 -7.16 -22.86
C ALA A 196 16.82 -7.73 -22.10
N TYR A 197 17.62 -8.61 -22.73
CA TYR A 197 18.87 -9.13 -22.18
C TYR A 197 19.89 -8.02 -21.95
N GLU A 198 20.13 -7.18 -22.95
CA GLU A 198 21.04 -6.04 -22.83
C GLU A 198 20.63 -5.07 -21.70
N LYS A 199 19.31 -4.83 -21.56
CA LYS A 199 18.79 -4.01 -20.46
C LYS A 199 19.07 -4.66 -19.09
N LEU A 200 18.92 -5.98 -18.96
CA LEU A 200 19.26 -6.73 -17.75
C LEU A 200 20.74 -6.58 -17.43
N VAL A 201 21.64 -6.95 -18.36
CA VAL A 201 23.11 -6.93 -18.15
C VAL A 201 23.64 -5.52 -17.87
N ARG A 202 23.05 -4.48 -18.49
CA ARG A 202 23.47 -3.08 -18.27
C ARG A 202 23.12 -2.54 -16.88
N ASN A 203 22.18 -3.15 -16.17
CA ASN A 203 21.74 -2.72 -14.86
C ASN A 203 22.43 -3.50 -13.72
N PHE A 204 23.09 -4.60 -14.03
CA PHE A 204 23.79 -5.52 -13.12
C PHE A 204 25.05 -6.08 -13.76
#